data_9eae82136fd5ca57c5ff4d0971481608
#
_entry.id   9eae82136fd5ca57c5ff4d0971481608
#
_cell.length_a   1.000
_cell.length_b   1.000
_cell.length_c   1.000
_cell.angle_alpha   90.00
_cell.angle_beta   90.00
_cell.angle_gamma   90.00
#
_symmetry.space_group_name_H-M   'P 1'
#
loop_
_entity.id
_entity.type
_entity.pdbx_description
1 polymer ?
#
loop_
_entity_poly.entity_id
_entity_poly.type
_entity_poly.pdbx_seq_one_letter_code
_entity_poly.pdbx_strand_id
1 'polypeptide(L)'
;LVFEDHFNGDKLDTARWSIPPRGNSTWSRWISKDKEVIRIKKGKLICRAIPNKDGSQDSAAMLTGAIWTKDKFAFKYGRVEVRMRTNLQPGNFPAAWMGRQWKKGHVPPYGEIDIVEMVGNDRKARHAFHTEYTTKTARHGIKNSFMERVDVNKWHIYGIEWTPEHIYWYVDGEITGRHYKPQNSNAQNEWTFDVPFYLLLNQSIMHGVHGIKADLDKTYETQFDWIKVYQK
;
A
#
# COMPACT_ATOMS: atom_id res chain seq x y z
N LEU A 1 6.90 4.14 -19.98
CA LEU A 1 7.50 3.89 -18.66
C LEU A 1 8.11 5.18 -18.13
N VAL A 2 7.65 5.64 -16.95
CA VAL A 2 8.13 6.89 -16.33
C VAL A 2 8.81 6.66 -14.98
N PHE A 3 8.57 5.52 -14.37
CA PHE A 3 9.24 5.06 -13.15
C PHE A 3 9.31 3.54 -13.14
N GLU A 4 10.43 2.99 -12.71
CA GLU A 4 10.56 1.58 -12.39
C GLU A 4 11.60 1.37 -11.30
N ASP A 5 11.41 0.35 -10.47
CA ASP A 5 12.42 -0.15 -9.56
C ASP A 5 12.38 -1.68 -9.52
N HIS A 6 13.50 -2.30 -9.77
CA HIS A 6 13.76 -3.74 -9.69
C HIS A 6 14.50 -4.12 -8.41
N PHE A 7 14.69 -3.15 -7.51
CA PHE A 7 15.38 -3.33 -6.24
C PHE A 7 16.75 -4.00 -6.38
N ASN A 8 17.46 -3.65 -7.45
CA ASN A 8 18.82 -4.11 -7.70
C ASN A 8 19.80 -3.45 -6.72
N GLY A 9 20.89 -4.16 -6.37
CA GLY A 9 21.86 -3.69 -5.42
C GLY A 9 21.68 -4.30 -4.04
N ASP A 10 22.23 -3.64 -3.01
CA ASP A 10 22.28 -4.11 -1.62
C ASP A 10 21.63 -3.15 -0.61
N LYS A 11 21.23 -1.98 -1.07
CA LYS A 11 20.63 -0.90 -0.25
C LYS A 11 19.45 -0.26 -0.96
N LEU A 12 18.55 0.30 -0.16
CA LEU A 12 17.44 1.11 -0.66
C LEU A 12 17.97 2.36 -1.40
N ASP A 13 17.48 2.59 -2.61
CA ASP A 13 17.76 3.83 -3.35
C ASP A 13 17.06 5.02 -2.67
N THR A 14 17.83 5.77 -1.89
CA THR A 14 17.30 6.92 -1.15
C THR A 14 17.02 8.15 -2.03
N ALA A 15 17.41 8.16 -3.30
CA ALA A 15 16.95 9.17 -4.25
C ALA A 15 15.49 8.97 -4.64
N ARG A 16 15.02 7.72 -4.66
CA ARG A 16 13.65 7.33 -5.05
C ARG A 16 12.72 7.09 -3.86
N TRP A 17 13.24 6.54 -2.77
CA TRP A 17 12.47 6.08 -1.63
C TRP A 17 12.88 6.73 -0.31
N SER A 18 11.94 6.84 0.59
CA SER A 18 12.17 7.19 2.00
C SER A 18 11.40 6.24 2.89
N ILE A 19 11.80 6.13 4.15
CA ILE A 19 11.03 5.45 5.19
C ILE A 19 10.02 6.46 5.73
N PRO A 20 8.70 6.15 5.72
CA PRO A 20 7.70 7.02 6.32
C PRO A 20 7.94 7.23 7.82
N PRO A 21 7.55 8.38 8.39
CA PRO A 21 7.55 8.53 9.83
C PRO A 21 6.51 7.58 10.47
N ARG A 22 6.76 7.19 11.71
CA ARG A 22 5.77 6.50 12.52
C ARG A 22 4.56 7.40 12.73
N GLY A 23 3.37 6.82 12.59
CA GLY A 23 2.08 7.50 12.77
C GLY A 23 1.18 6.75 13.75
N ASN A 24 -0.11 7.10 13.76
CA ASN A 24 -1.11 6.51 14.67
C ASN A 24 -2.04 5.50 13.99
N SER A 25 -2.01 5.40 12.65
CA SER A 25 -2.84 4.44 11.91
C SER A 25 -2.28 3.02 12.00
N THR A 26 -3.12 2.03 11.79
CA THR A 26 -2.76 0.60 11.87
C THR A 26 -1.53 0.25 11.02
N TRP A 27 -1.41 0.81 9.82
CA TRP A 27 -0.29 0.54 8.93
C TRP A 27 1.01 1.22 9.36
N SER A 28 0.95 2.34 10.13
CA SER A 28 2.12 3.19 10.40
C SER A 28 2.58 3.21 11.86
N ARG A 29 1.76 2.70 12.79
CA ARG A 29 2.02 2.83 14.25
C ARG A 29 3.31 2.15 14.74
N TRP A 30 3.84 1.21 13.97
CA TRP A 30 5.04 0.45 14.34
C TRP A 30 6.17 0.57 13.30
N ILE A 31 6.08 1.54 12.38
CA ILE A 31 7.16 1.80 11.41
C ILE A 31 8.47 2.06 12.15
N SER A 32 9.52 1.42 11.67
CA SER A 32 10.86 1.51 12.23
C SER A 32 11.91 1.76 11.14
N LYS A 33 13.02 2.36 11.56
CA LYS A 33 14.24 2.51 10.74
C LYS A 33 15.23 1.38 10.98
N ASP A 34 14.86 0.35 11.75
CA ASP A 34 15.70 -0.82 11.96
C ASP A 34 16.05 -1.47 10.61
N LYS A 35 17.32 -1.81 10.43
CA LYS A 35 17.84 -2.40 9.18
C LYS A 35 17.23 -3.77 8.84
N GLU A 36 16.63 -4.43 9.83
CA GLU A 36 16.02 -5.74 9.66
C GLU A 36 14.59 -5.68 9.08
N VAL A 37 13.92 -4.51 9.12
CA VAL A 37 12.55 -4.39 8.61
C VAL A 37 12.49 -4.02 7.13
N ILE A 38 13.58 -3.47 6.56
CA ILE A 38 13.70 -3.18 5.12
C ILE A 38 15.03 -3.72 4.64
N ARG A 39 14.97 -4.65 3.70
CA ARG A 39 16.15 -5.28 3.12
C ARG A 39 16.05 -5.27 1.60
N ILE A 40 17.16 -5.01 0.93
CA ILE A 40 17.34 -5.28 -0.49
C ILE A 40 18.22 -6.51 -0.61
N LYS A 41 17.71 -7.57 -1.23
CA LYS A 41 18.45 -8.82 -1.36
C LYS A 41 18.04 -9.57 -2.62
N LYS A 42 19.03 -9.95 -3.43
CA LYS A 42 18.83 -10.75 -4.66
C LYS A 42 17.78 -10.12 -5.59
N GLY A 43 17.88 -8.80 -5.84
CA GLY A 43 16.95 -8.08 -6.71
C GLY A 43 15.52 -8.02 -6.17
N LYS A 44 15.35 -7.90 -4.86
CA LYS A 44 14.03 -7.80 -4.23
C LYS A 44 14.06 -6.85 -3.05
N LEU A 45 13.00 -6.08 -2.91
CA LEU A 45 12.67 -5.41 -1.66
C LEU A 45 11.96 -6.42 -0.75
N ILE A 46 12.46 -6.55 0.47
CA ILE A 46 11.87 -7.36 1.52
C ILE A 46 11.45 -6.43 2.65
N CYS A 47 10.14 -6.25 2.82
CA CYS A 47 9.57 -5.57 3.96
C CYS A 47 9.18 -6.60 5.02
N ARG A 48 9.49 -6.32 6.28
CA ARG A 48 9.25 -7.24 7.39
C ARG A 48 8.52 -6.54 8.53
N ALA A 49 7.76 -7.32 9.29
CA ALA A 49 7.35 -7.00 10.64
C ALA A 49 8.03 -8.02 11.58
N ILE A 50 8.79 -7.53 12.53
CA ILE A 50 9.57 -8.37 13.46
C ILE A 50 9.20 -8.06 14.91
N PRO A 51 9.28 -9.03 15.82
CA PRO A 51 9.12 -8.77 17.24
C PRO A 51 10.09 -7.69 17.72
N ASN A 52 9.60 -6.75 18.50
CA ASN A 52 10.46 -5.78 19.18
C ASN A 52 11.00 -6.41 20.47
N LYS A 53 12.27 -6.77 20.46
CA LYS A 53 12.93 -7.44 21.60
C LYS A 53 13.46 -6.48 22.64
N ASP A 54 13.63 -5.20 22.30
CA ASP A 54 14.12 -4.16 23.19
C ASP A 54 13.07 -3.07 23.40
N GLY A 55 12.09 -3.37 24.23
CA GLY A 55 11.02 -2.42 24.58
C GLY A 55 11.51 -1.22 25.41
N SER A 56 12.76 -1.22 25.88
CA SER A 56 13.32 -0.07 26.62
C SER A 56 13.63 1.11 25.73
N GLN A 57 13.95 0.86 24.46
CA GLN A 57 14.26 1.90 23.47
C GLN A 57 13.03 2.31 22.63
N ASP A 58 12.09 1.40 22.46
CA ASP A 58 10.91 1.58 21.62
C ASP A 58 9.74 0.77 22.20
N SER A 59 8.69 1.43 22.63
CA SER A 59 7.51 0.79 23.22
C SER A 59 6.59 0.08 22.21
N ALA A 60 6.91 0.11 20.91
CA ALA A 60 6.14 -0.62 19.90
C ALA A 60 6.21 -2.13 20.14
N ALA A 61 5.09 -2.83 20.00
CA ALA A 61 5.08 -4.29 20.15
C ALA A 61 5.85 -5.00 19.03
N MET A 62 5.85 -4.43 17.84
CA MET A 62 6.61 -4.91 16.68
C MET A 62 7.27 -3.74 15.97
N LEU A 63 8.29 -4.03 15.15
CA LEU A 63 8.93 -3.10 14.24
C LEU A 63 8.53 -3.47 12.81
N THR A 64 8.00 -2.51 12.04
CA THR A 64 7.48 -2.77 10.68
C THR A 64 8.19 -1.96 9.61
N GLY A 65 8.35 -2.54 8.42
CA GLY A 65 9.00 -1.94 7.28
C GLY A 65 8.01 -1.30 6.30
N ALA A 66 8.26 -0.06 5.93
CA ALA A 66 7.55 0.66 4.88
C ALA A 66 8.48 1.60 4.13
N ILE A 67 8.25 1.77 2.83
CA ILE A 67 8.92 2.76 1.98
C ILE A 67 7.90 3.52 1.14
N TRP A 68 8.16 4.77 0.84
CA TRP A 68 7.34 5.60 -0.03
C TRP A 68 8.16 6.50 -0.95
N THR A 69 7.54 6.93 -2.05
CA THR A 69 8.13 7.91 -2.97
C THR A 69 7.67 9.35 -2.70
N LYS A 70 7.02 9.61 -1.57
CA LYS A 70 6.52 10.93 -1.20
C LYS A 70 7.62 11.98 -1.28
N ASP A 71 7.32 13.13 -1.90
CA ASP A 71 8.23 14.26 -2.16
C ASP A 71 9.44 13.94 -3.06
N LYS A 72 9.46 12.77 -3.70
CA LYS A 72 10.49 12.32 -4.65
C LYS A 72 9.94 11.97 -6.00
N PHE A 73 8.88 11.16 -6.04
CA PHE A 73 8.16 10.83 -7.24
C PHE A 73 6.66 10.74 -6.96
N ALA A 74 5.89 11.47 -7.74
CA ALA A 74 4.43 11.38 -7.76
C ALA A 74 3.96 11.60 -9.20
N PHE A 75 2.84 10.99 -9.56
CA PHE A 75 2.27 11.07 -10.91
C PHE A 75 0.75 11.16 -10.84
N LYS A 76 0.16 11.63 -11.92
CA LYS A 76 -1.29 11.71 -12.08
C LYS A 76 -1.68 10.97 -13.35
N TYR A 77 -2.57 9.98 -13.20
CA TYR A 77 -3.02 9.06 -14.23
C TYR A 77 -1.91 8.19 -14.80
N GLY A 78 -2.29 7.04 -15.29
CA GLY A 78 -1.40 6.06 -15.85
C GLY A 78 -1.69 4.64 -15.38
N ARG A 79 -0.76 3.73 -15.65
CA ARG A 79 -0.82 2.34 -15.20
C ARG A 79 0.30 2.08 -14.19
N VAL A 80 -0.05 1.44 -13.09
CA VAL A 80 0.92 0.95 -12.10
C VAL A 80 0.85 -0.57 -12.06
N GLU A 81 1.99 -1.20 -11.97
CA GLU A 81 2.12 -2.63 -11.76
C GLU A 81 3.14 -2.91 -10.67
N VAL A 82 2.83 -3.82 -9.77
CA VAL A 82 3.74 -4.32 -8.75
C VAL A 82 3.72 -5.84 -8.73
N ARG A 83 4.90 -6.47 -8.78
CA ARG A 83 5.03 -7.91 -8.63
C ARG A 83 5.45 -8.21 -7.20
N MET A 84 4.57 -8.88 -6.44
CA MET A 84 4.81 -9.16 -5.03
C MET A 84 4.23 -10.49 -4.58
N ARG A 85 4.67 -10.95 -3.42
CA ARG A 85 4.12 -12.07 -2.67
C ARG A 85 4.26 -11.83 -1.17
N THR A 86 3.45 -12.52 -0.36
CA THR A 86 3.52 -12.46 1.09
C THR A 86 3.21 -13.81 1.73
N ASN A 87 3.65 -13.99 2.96
CA ASN A 87 3.30 -15.18 3.73
C ASN A 87 1.95 -14.99 4.42
N LEU A 88 1.02 -15.91 4.20
CA LEU A 88 -0.26 -15.92 4.92
C LEU A 88 -0.04 -16.25 6.39
N GLN A 89 -0.44 -15.33 7.26
CA GLN A 89 -0.40 -15.50 8.72
C GLN A 89 -1.51 -14.66 9.37
N PRO A 90 -2.06 -15.06 10.54
CA PRO A 90 -2.99 -14.22 11.29
C PRO A 90 -2.39 -12.85 11.56
N GLY A 91 -3.13 -11.79 11.26
CA GLY A 91 -2.67 -10.40 11.46
C GLY A 91 -1.72 -9.85 10.40
N ASN A 92 -1.38 -10.63 9.36
CA ASN A 92 -0.59 -10.11 8.23
C ASN A 92 -1.33 -8.93 7.56
N PHE A 93 -0.61 -7.83 7.27
CA PHE A 93 -1.21 -6.65 6.65
C PHE A 93 -0.21 -5.93 5.72
N PRO A 94 0.26 -6.60 4.67
CA PRO A 94 1.05 -5.95 3.64
C PRO A 94 0.17 -5.20 2.65
N ALA A 95 0.74 -4.17 2.03
CA ALA A 95 0.08 -3.41 0.98
C ALA A 95 1.07 -2.82 -0.04
N ALA A 96 0.56 -2.66 -1.25
CA ALA A 96 1.09 -1.74 -2.25
C ALA A 96 -0.04 -0.76 -2.59
N TRP A 97 0.18 0.51 -2.35
CA TRP A 97 -0.86 1.52 -2.44
C TRP A 97 -0.32 2.91 -2.77
N MET A 98 -1.20 3.87 -2.93
CA MET A 98 -0.87 5.22 -3.31
C MET A 98 -1.58 6.23 -2.44
N GLY A 99 -0.82 7.23 -1.97
CA GLY A 99 -1.33 8.38 -1.23
C GLY A 99 -1.22 9.66 -2.04
N ARG A 100 -2.10 10.63 -1.75
CA ARG A 100 -2.07 11.93 -2.43
C ARG A 100 -0.80 12.70 -2.09
N GLN A 101 -0.15 13.24 -3.13
CA GLN A 101 0.95 14.20 -2.97
C GLN A 101 0.36 15.58 -2.72
N TRP A 102 0.86 16.31 -1.70
CA TRP A 102 0.48 17.69 -1.42
C TRP A 102 1.69 18.55 -1.06
N LYS A 103 1.53 19.84 -1.24
CA LYS A 103 2.53 20.83 -0.79
C LYS A 103 2.35 21.11 0.70
N LYS A 104 3.47 21.38 1.40
CA LYS A 104 3.45 21.77 2.82
C LYS A 104 2.52 22.99 3.01
N GLY A 105 1.65 22.93 4.02
CA GLY A 105 0.67 23.99 4.32
C GLY A 105 -0.66 23.88 3.58
N HIS A 106 -0.82 22.92 2.65
CA HIS A 106 -2.09 22.65 1.99
C HIS A 106 -2.51 21.20 2.25
N VAL A 107 -3.57 21.00 3.01
CA VAL A 107 -4.13 19.68 3.29
C VAL A 107 -5.29 19.44 2.32
N PRO A 108 -5.09 18.62 1.28
CA PRO A 108 -6.15 18.31 0.33
C PRO A 108 -7.22 17.41 0.99
N PRO A 109 -8.42 17.30 0.43
CA PRO A 109 -9.35 16.25 0.80
C PRO A 109 -8.71 14.87 0.76
N TYR A 110 -9.12 13.96 1.64
CA TYR A 110 -8.51 12.63 1.72
C TYR A 110 -8.67 11.85 0.40
N GLY A 111 -7.63 11.13 0.03
CA GLY A 111 -7.62 10.27 -1.16
C GLY A 111 -6.52 9.22 -1.07
N GLU A 112 -6.91 7.95 -1.32
CA GLU A 112 -6.03 6.77 -1.28
C GLU A 112 -6.49 5.78 -2.34
N ILE A 113 -5.55 5.13 -3.02
CA ILE A 113 -5.81 4.05 -3.96
C ILE A 113 -4.96 2.86 -3.56
N ASP A 114 -5.60 1.78 -3.12
CA ASP A 114 -4.93 0.54 -2.75
C ASP A 114 -4.84 -0.35 -3.99
N ILE A 115 -3.63 -0.48 -4.53
CA ILE A 115 -3.36 -1.40 -5.64
C ILE A 115 -3.64 -2.82 -5.17
N VAL A 116 -3.14 -3.16 -3.98
CA VAL A 116 -3.45 -4.40 -3.28
C VAL A 116 -3.16 -4.30 -1.79
N GLU A 117 -4.04 -4.85 -0.99
CA GLU A 117 -3.88 -5.16 0.43
C GLU A 117 -4.15 -6.64 0.68
N MET A 118 -3.53 -7.22 1.68
CA MET A 118 -3.85 -8.55 2.17
C MET A 118 -4.07 -8.51 3.67
N VAL A 119 -5.11 -9.18 4.15
CA VAL A 119 -5.50 -9.12 5.56
C VAL A 119 -5.51 -10.52 6.17
N GLY A 120 -4.62 -10.74 7.12
CA GLY A 120 -4.57 -11.96 7.92
C GLY A 120 -4.29 -13.21 7.08
N ASN A 121 -5.12 -14.24 7.27
CA ASN A 121 -5.03 -15.53 6.57
C ASN A 121 -5.91 -15.60 5.32
N ASP A 122 -6.58 -14.54 4.96
CA ASP A 122 -7.49 -14.57 3.84
C ASP A 122 -6.70 -14.73 2.53
N ARG A 123 -7.04 -15.77 1.76
CA ARG A 123 -6.45 -16.01 0.43
C ARG A 123 -7.11 -15.11 -0.59
N LYS A 124 -7.04 -13.79 -0.34
CA LYS A 124 -7.61 -12.77 -1.21
C LYS A 124 -6.67 -11.59 -1.35
N ALA A 125 -6.53 -11.13 -2.57
CA ALA A 125 -6.09 -9.79 -2.87
C ALA A 125 -7.29 -8.86 -2.70
N ARG A 126 -7.16 -7.82 -1.89
CA ARG A 126 -8.15 -6.78 -1.74
C ARG A 126 -7.64 -5.54 -2.46
N HIS A 127 -8.47 -4.99 -3.32
CA HIS A 127 -8.30 -3.67 -3.91
C HIS A 127 -9.25 -2.70 -3.22
N ALA A 128 -8.84 -1.46 -3.00
CA ALA A 128 -9.71 -0.48 -2.39
C ALA A 128 -9.40 0.93 -2.89
N PHE A 129 -10.32 1.83 -2.63
CA PHE A 129 -10.08 3.26 -2.69
C PHE A 129 -10.74 3.93 -1.49
N HIS A 130 -10.13 5.02 -1.05
CA HIS A 130 -10.66 5.81 0.04
C HIS A 130 -10.67 7.29 -0.36
N THR A 131 -11.78 7.96 -0.08
CA THR A 131 -11.98 9.38 -0.34
C THR A 131 -12.49 10.05 0.92
N GLU A 132 -12.57 11.38 0.92
CA GLU A 132 -13.23 12.13 1.98
C GLU A 132 -14.66 11.61 2.21
N TYR A 133 -15.37 11.30 1.13
CA TYR A 133 -16.75 10.80 1.17
C TYR A 133 -16.85 9.40 1.79
N THR A 134 -16.00 8.46 1.39
CA THR A 134 -16.04 7.08 1.92
C THR A 134 -15.56 6.97 3.36
N THR A 135 -14.80 7.95 3.85
CA THR A 135 -14.25 7.94 5.21
C THR A 135 -15.06 8.75 6.22
N LYS A 136 -15.59 9.92 5.83
CA LYS A 136 -16.31 10.81 6.73
C LYS A 136 -17.83 10.69 6.67
N THR A 137 -18.40 10.47 5.50
CA THR A 137 -19.85 10.42 5.30
C THR A 137 -20.43 9.03 5.40
N ALA A 138 -19.94 8.23 6.33
CA ALA A 138 -20.52 6.95 6.70
C ALA A 138 -21.21 6.20 5.54
N ARG A 139 -20.43 5.82 4.50
CA ARG A 139 -20.72 4.59 3.76
C ARG A 139 -22.09 4.53 3.05
N HIS A 140 -22.51 5.59 2.41
CA HIS A 140 -23.78 5.63 1.68
C HIS A 140 -23.78 4.71 0.43
N GLY A 141 -23.55 3.39 0.65
CA GLY A 141 -23.72 2.39 -0.39
C GLY A 141 -22.65 2.33 -1.49
N ILE A 142 -21.60 3.13 -1.41
CA ILE A 142 -20.50 3.05 -2.39
C ILE A 142 -19.64 1.83 -2.09
N LYS A 143 -19.59 0.94 -3.07
CA LYS A 143 -18.66 -0.19 -3.04
C LYS A 143 -17.24 0.33 -3.30
N ASN A 144 -16.46 0.48 -2.25
CA ASN A 144 -15.08 0.99 -2.31
C ASN A 144 -14.00 -0.08 -2.16
N SER A 145 -14.37 -1.35 -2.22
CA SER A 145 -13.40 -2.46 -2.21
C SER A 145 -13.85 -3.62 -3.08
N PHE A 146 -12.86 -4.32 -3.63
CA PHE A 146 -13.03 -5.48 -4.51
C PHE A 146 -12.06 -6.56 -4.01
N MET A 147 -12.47 -7.81 -4.10
CA MET A 147 -11.67 -8.94 -3.60
C MET A 147 -11.55 -9.99 -4.68
N GLU A 148 -10.32 -10.43 -4.95
CA GLU A 148 -10.01 -11.53 -5.84
C GLU A 148 -9.35 -12.67 -5.07
N ARG A 149 -9.83 -13.90 -5.27
CA ARG A 149 -9.27 -15.09 -4.64
C ARG A 149 -7.96 -15.47 -5.36
N VAL A 150 -6.86 -15.44 -4.65
CA VAL A 150 -5.52 -15.68 -5.19
C VAL A 150 -4.61 -16.31 -4.14
N ASP A 151 -3.66 -17.15 -4.55
CA ASP A 151 -2.64 -17.69 -3.65
C ASP A 151 -1.52 -16.67 -3.44
N VAL A 152 -1.73 -15.75 -2.51
CA VAL A 152 -0.82 -14.63 -2.22
C VAL A 152 0.59 -15.06 -1.77
N ASN A 153 0.81 -16.35 -1.45
CA ASN A 153 2.17 -16.88 -1.21
C ASN A 153 2.98 -17.01 -2.51
N LYS A 154 2.33 -17.00 -3.65
CA LYS A 154 2.97 -17.03 -4.97
C LYS A 154 3.16 -15.61 -5.49
N TRP A 155 4.05 -15.50 -6.47
CA TRP A 155 4.26 -14.25 -7.19
C TRP A 155 3.09 -13.95 -8.11
N HIS A 156 2.48 -12.78 -7.91
CA HIS A 156 1.45 -12.23 -8.78
C HIS A 156 1.80 -10.80 -9.16
N ILE A 157 1.25 -10.34 -10.28
CA ILE A 157 1.32 -8.95 -10.72
C ILE A 157 -0.02 -8.30 -10.37
N TYR A 158 0.02 -7.35 -9.45
CA TYR A 158 -1.13 -6.52 -9.09
C TYR A 158 -0.98 -5.17 -9.77
N GLY A 159 -2.06 -4.61 -10.28
CA GLY A 159 -1.97 -3.34 -10.98
C GLY A 159 -3.23 -2.53 -10.96
N ILE A 160 -3.09 -1.28 -11.40
CA ILE A 160 -4.20 -0.38 -11.72
C ILE A 160 -4.00 0.26 -13.09
N GLU A 161 -5.10 0.58 -13.74
CA GLU A 161 -5.18 1.61 -14.76
C GLU A 161 -6.03 2.76 -14.19
N TRP A 162 -5.47 3.95 -14.17
CA TRP A 162 -6.08 5.13 -13.60
C TRP A 162 -6.12 6.26 -14.62
N THR A 163 -7.33 6.70 -14.92
CA THR A 163 -7.63 7.76 -15.88
C THR A 163 -8.44 8.88 -15.23
N PRO A 164 -8.75 9.98 -15.93
CA PRO A 164 -9.69 10.97 -15.43
C PRO A 164 -11.10 10.44 -15.14
N GLU A 165 -11.50 9.33 -15.76
CA GLU A 165 -12.88 8.83 -15.75
C GLU A 165 -13.05 7.56 -14.92
N HIS A 166 -11.96 6.77 -14.69
CA HIS A 166 -12.06 5.50 -14.00
C HIS A 166 -10.75 5.03 -13.37
N ILE A 167 -10.89 4.08 -12.45
CA ILE A 167 -9.80 3.24 -11.92
C ILE A 167 -10.22 1.79 -12.12
N TYR A 168 -9.38 1.02 -12.82
CA TYR A 168 -9.51 -0.44 -12.93
C TYR A 168 -8.37 -1.10 -12.17
N TRP A 169 -8.69 -2.17 -11.45
CA TRP A 169 -7.70 -3.01 -10.76
C TRP A 169 -7.51 -4.33 -11.48
N TYR A 170 -6.31 -4.86 -11.39
CA TYR A 170 -5.90 -6.07 -12.09
C TYR A 170 -5.15 -7.02 -11.17
N VAL A 171 -5.32 -8.32 -11.40
CA VAL A 171 -4.44 -9.39 -10.94
C VAL A 171 -4.02 -10.21 -12.16
N ASP A 172 -2.72 -10.32 -12.40
CA ASP A 172 -2.12 -11.05 -13.54
C ASP A 172 -2.73 -10.69 -14.90
N GLY A 173 -3.10 -9.42 -15.07
CA GLY A 173 -3.68 -8.89 -16.32
C GLY A 173 -5.21 -8.93 -16.40
N GLU A 174 -5.88 -9.66 -15.52
CA GLU A 174 -7.35 -9.76 -15.49
C GLU A 174 -7.95 -8.65 -14.62
N ILE A 175 -9.03 -8.02 -15.09
CA ILE A 175 -9.72 -6.96 -14.35
C ILE A 175 -10.49 -7.56 -13.18
N THR A 176 -10.17 -7.14 -11.96
CA THR A 176 -10.77 -7.62 -10.70
C THR A 176 -11.58 -6.55 -9.97
N GLY A 177 -11.45 -5.29 -10.36
CA GLY A 177 -12.22 -4.19 -9.80
C GLY A 177 -12.40 -3.03 -10.78
N ARG A 178 -13.50 -2.29 -10.64
CA ARG A 178 -13.79 -1.10 -11.44
C ARG A 178 -14.45 -0.03 -10.59
N HIS A 179 -13.96 1.20 -10.72
CA HIS A 179 -14.58 2.39 -10.14
C HIS A 179 -14.62 3.50 -11.18
N TYR A 180 -15.77 4.08 -11.39
CA TYR A 180 -15.97 5.17 -12.34
C TYR A 180 -16.20 6.48 -11.61
N LYS A 181 -15.71 7.58 -12.21
CA LYS A 181 -15.97 8.93 -11.69
C LYS A 181 -17.47 9.20 -11.70
N PRO A 182 -18.06 9.55 -10.55
CA PRO A 182 -19.49 9.89 -10.48
C PRO A 182 -19.85 11.09 -11.35
N GLN A 183 -21.02 11.03 -11.99
CA GLN A 183 -21.53 12.11 -12.83
C GLN A 183 -22.49 13.06 -12.07
N ASN A 184 -22.60 12.90 -10.76
CA ASN A 184 -23.52 13.67 -9.90
C ASN A 184 -22.83 14.85 -9.21
N SER A 185 -23.61 15.65 -8.46
CA SER A 185 -23.12 16.82 -7.72
C SER A 185 -22.13 16.52 -6.59
N ASN A 186 -22.06 15.28 -6.12
CA ASN A 186 -21.13 14.84 -5.07
C ASN A 186 -19.76 14.44 -5.61
N ALA A 187 -19.56 14.49 -6.93
CA ALA A 187 -18.35 14.03 -7.60
C ALA A 187 -17.04 14.58 -6.98
N GLN A 188 -17.05 15.82 -6.47
CA GLN A 188 -15.85 16.42 -5.86
C GLN A 188 -15.39 15.71 -4.59
N ASN A 189 -16.30 15.17 -3.80
CA ASN A 189 -15.96 14.45 -2.56
C ASN A 189 -15.82 12.94 -2.77
N GLU A 190 -16.53 12.41 -3.76
CA GLU A 190 -16.49 10.98 -4.12
C GLU A 190 -15.30 10.64 -5.01
N TRP A 191 -14.84 11.59 -5.83
CA TRP A 191 -13.68 11.45 -6.71
C TRP A 191 -12.60 12.44 -6.34
N THR A 192 -11.63 12.01 -5.56
CA THR A 192 -10.50 12.83 -5.10
C THR A 192 -9.18 12.46 -5.81
N PHE A 193 -9.28 11.88 -7.01
CA PHE A 193 -8.16 11.28 -7.72
C PHE A 193 -7.62 12.12 -8.89
N ASP A 194 -8.00 13.40 -8.99
CA ASP A 194 -7.53 14.31 -10.06
C ASP A 194 -6.25 15.08 -9.69
N VAL A 195 -5.42 14.51 -8.82
CA VAL A 195 -4.17 15.10 -8.33
C VAL A 195 -3.05 14.05 -8.33
N PRO A 196 -1.78 14.45 -8.24
CA PRO A 196 -0.68 13.48 -8.18
C PRO A 196 -0.75 12.60 -6.92
N PHE A 197 -0.36 11.34 -7.07
CA PHE A 197 -0.20 10.36 -6.00
C PHE A 197 1.21 9.81 -5.97
N TYR A 198 1.73 9.55 -4.77
CA TYR A 198 3.00 8.84 -4.54
C TYR A 198 2.75 7.37 -4.25
N LEU A 199 3.76 6.54 -4.46
CA LEU A 199 3.73 5.09 -4.19
C LEU A 199 4.12 4.79 -2.74
N LEU A 200 3.53 3.73 -2.17
CA LEU A 200 3.88 3.21 -0.86
C LEU A 200 3.83 1.68 -0.85
N LEU A 201 4.88 1.05 -0.31
CA LEU A 201 5.02 -0.39 -0.14
C LEU A 201 5.30 -0.69 1.33
N ASN A 202 4.57 -1.62 1.93
CA ASN A 202 4.77 -1.93 3.34
C ASN A 202 4.45 -3.38 3.71
N GLN A 203 5.04 -3.80 4.82
CA GLN A 203 4.61 -4.92 5.65
C GLN A 203 4.18 -4.36 7.01
N SER A 204 2.90 -4.32 7.24
CA SER A 204 2.30 -3.90 8.50
C SER A 204 1.62 -5.07 9.21
N ILE A 205 1.12 -4.82 10.41
CA ILE A 205 0.42 -5.81 11.24
C ILE A 205 -0.93 -5.26 11.67
N MET A 206 -1.97 -6.01 11.40
CA MET A 206 -3.29 -5.76 11.94
C MET A 206 -3.46 -6.57 13.23
N HIS A 207 -3.35 -5.88 14.36
CA HIS A 207 -3.50 -6.47 15.69
C HIS A 207 -4.38 -5.56 16.55
N GLY A 208 -5.37 -6.15 17.24
CA GLY A 208 -6.32 -5.39 18.06
C GLY A 208 -7.32 -4.56 17.26
N VAL A 209 -7.45 -4.80 15.95
CA VAL A 209 -8.38 -4.12 15.06
C VAL A 209 -9.31 -5.18 14.45
N HIS A 210 -10.61 -4.92 14.43
CA HIS A 210 -11.64 -5.85 13.92
C HIS A 210 -11.55 -7.27 14.51
N GLY A 211 -11.12 -7.41 15.79
CA GLY A 211 -10.96 -8.69 16.45
C GLY A 211 -9.76 -9.52 15.97
N ILE A 212 -8.93 -8.99 15.08
CA ILE A 212 -7.76 -9.69 14.56
C ILE A 212 -6.66 -9.71 15.62
N LYS A 213 -6.09 -10.90 15.85
CA LYS A 213 -4.95 -11.12 16.74
C LYS A 213 -3.78 -11.63 15.92
N ALA A 214 -2.74 -10.83 15.80
CA ALA A 214 -1.45 -11.25 15.25
C ALA A 214 -0.64 -11.99 16.30
N ASP A 215 0.24 -12.90 15.88
CA ASP A 215 1.28 -13.49 16.71
C ASP A 215 2.47 -12.52 16.74
N LEU A 216 2.65 -11.84 17.88
CA LEU A 216 3.66 -10.79 18.00
C LEU A 216 5.09 -11.35 18.19
N ASP A 217 5.24 -12.67 18.38
CA ASP A 217 6.53 -13.35 18.49
C ASP A 217 7.04 -13.84 17.12
N LYS A 218 6.24 -13.74 16.08
CA LYS A 218 6.59 -14.17 14.72
C LYS A 218 7.06 -13.02 13.84
N THR A 219 7.86 -13.37 12.84
CA THR A 219 8.21 -12.49 11.74
C THR A 219 7.23 -12.65 10.60
N TYR A 220 6.78 -11.52 10.08
CA TYR A 220 5.97 -11.41 8.85
C TYR A 220 6.84 -10.82 7.76
N GLU A 221 6.68 -11.30 6.53
CA GLU A 221 7.51 -10.89 5.42
C GLU A 221 6.72 -10.76 4.13
N THR A 222 6.95 -9.66 3.44
CA THR A 222 6.44 -9.42 2.09
C THR A 222 7.61 -9.08 1.17
N GLN A 223 7.61 -9.68 0.00
CA GLN A 223 8.63 -9.49 -1.01
C GLN A 223 8.04 -8.78 -2.22
N PHE A 224 8.72 -7.76 -2.68
CA PHE A 224 8.43 -7.03 -3.91
C PHE A 224 9.59 -7.27 -4.89
N ASP A 225 9.27 -7.80 -6.07
CA ASP A 225 10.24 -8.09 -7.12
C ASP A 225 10.53 -6.84 -7.94
N TRP A 226 9.47 -6.13 -8.32
CA TRP A 226 9.55 -4.85 -9.01
C TRP A 226 8.26 -4.05 -8.91
N ILE A 227 8.38 -2.76 -9.19
CA ILE A 227 7.24 -1.85 -9.39
C ILE A 227 7.50 -0.99 -10.63
N LYS A 228 6.47 -0.75 -11.44
CA LYS A 228 6.53 0.02 -12.69
C LYS A 228 5.36 0.99 -12.80
N VAL A 229 5.63 2.19 -13.32
CA VAL A 229 4.62 3.20 -13.63
C VAL A 229 4.75 3.60 -15.09
N TYR A 230 3.64 3.56 -15.79
CA TYR A 230 3.51 3.98 -17.18
C TYR A 230 2.56 5.16 -17.28
N GLN A 231 2.95 6.18 -18.04
CA GLN A 231 2.10 7.29 -18.45
C GLN A 231 2.09 7.39 -19.99
N LYS A 232 0.99 7.86 -20.53
CA LYS A 232 0.88 8.27 -21.95
C LYS A 232 1.41 9.68 -22.14
#